data_51b49eb6dd20947b479a16c9fe40a1ad
#
_entry.id   51b49eb6dd20947b479a16c9fe40a1ad
#
_cell.length_a   1.000
_cell.length_b   1.000
_cell.length_c   1.000
_cell.angle_alpha   90.00
_cell.angle_beta   90.00
_cell.angle_gamma   90.00
#
_symmetry.space_group_name_H-M   'P 1'
#
loop_
_entity.id
_entity.type
_entity.pdbx_description
1 polymer ?
#
loop_
_entity_poly.entity_id
_entity_poly.type
_entity_poly.pdbx_seq_one_letter_code
_entity_poly.pdbx_strand_id
1 'polypeptide(L)'
;MANQKASGRERAIVRTLLMDILLPAVGFGLGVGFATGDYPVSMTTGLAISSSIYVLYKLDQTFLHPRLEKLHPDWLQLGLEMTFSLLEHILGALLALFVCSRIFGFALMPSAAWIALGGMVIAFPIIHGTGFALRFYRQLKEKERQEEQLRALSTQAELKALKAQINPHFLFNTLNTIASLIHTDAAQAEATVERLAEMFRYLLVGSERGLVPLVEELAFVDRYLEIERARFGERLRVIREIAPEVLDVPVPGLILQPLVENAVRHGREADGGIHLTISVQSQGNEVVVAIADQGPGMSKEVWECRGKGHGLRNVDERLRKTYGEGYGLEIRDNEPRGAVVSCVSLLECGGMGVWEVGRWR
;
A
#
# COMPACT_ATOMS: atom_id res chain seq x y z
N MET A 1 0.88 -36.45 6.27
CA MET A 1 1.21 -35.22 7.02
C MET A 1 1.70 -35.47 8.45
N ALA A 2 1.16 -36.42 9.23
CA ALA A 2 1.63 -36.72 10.60
C ALA A 2 3.09 -37.25 10.66
N ASN A 3 3.50 -38.11 9.75
CA ASN A 3 4.85 -38.71 9.71
C ASN A 3 5.96 -37.69 9.36
N GLN A 4 5.68 -36.65 8.58
CA GLN A 4 6.64 -35.59 8.28
C GLN A 4 6.88 -34.63 9.48
N LYS A 5 5.84 -34.38 10.29
CA LYS A 5 5.97 -33.61 11.54
C LYS A 5 6.76 -34.35 12.62
N ALA A 6 6.61 -35.66 12.72
CA ALA A 6 7.38 -36.50 13.67
C ALA A 6 8.88 -36.50 13.29
N SER A 7 9.23 -36.75 12.04
CA SER A 7 10.62 -36.71 11.53
C SER A 7 11.26 -35.30 11.69
N GLY A 8 10.50 -34.22 11.57
CA GLY A 8 10.98 -32.86 11.81
C GLY A 8 11.31 -32.57 13.28
N ARG A 9 10.48 -33.06 14.21
CA ARG A 9 10.72 -32.97 15.67
C ARG A 9 11.93 -33.77 16.13
N GLU A 10 12.08 -35.00 15.65
CA GLU A 10 13.24 -35.84 15.98
C GLU A 10 14.56 -35.23 15.52
N ARG A 11 14.60 -34.71 14.26
CA ARG A 11 15.78 -34.00 13.75
C ARG A 11 16.10 -32.72 14.53
N ALA A 12 15.09 -31.99 14.97
CA ALA A 12 15.29 -30.82 15.81
C ALA A 12 15.87 -31.19 17.18
N ILE A 13 15.38 -32.26 17.83
CA ILE A 13 15.87 -32.74 19.12
C ILE A 13 17.32 -33.21 18.99
N VAL A 14 17.63 -34.01 17.97
CA VAL A 14 18.99 -34.53 17.73
C VAL A 14 19.97 -33.39 17.44
N ARG A 15 19.57 -32.41 16.65
CA ARG A 15 20.38 -31.22 16.37
C ARG A 15 20.66 -30.42 17.63
N THR A 16 19.66 -30.19 18.45
CA THR A 16 19.78 -29.49 19.73
C THR A 16 20.72 -30.20 20.69
N LEU A 17 20.54 -31.50 20.89
CA LEU A 17 21.43 -32.32 21.75
C LEU A 17 22.89 -32.26 21.27
N LEU A 18 23.12 -32.37 19.97
CA LEU A 18 24.46 -32.37 19.39
C LEU A 18 25.11 -30.96 19.47
N MET A 19 24.42 -29.94 19.05
CA MET A 19 25.00 -28.58 18.87
C MET A 19 25.01 -27.75 20.16
N ASP A 20 23.94 -27.88 20.97
CA ASP A 20 23.76 -27.01 22.12
C ASP A 20 24.28 -27.60 23.42
N ILE A 21 24.44 -28.93 23.49
CA ILE A 21 24.92 -29.60 24.69
C ILE A 21 26.25 -30.35 24.47
N LEU A 22 26.27 -31.28 23.52
CA LEU A 22 27.40 -32.19 23.37
C LEU A 22 28.67 -31.51 22.84
N LEU A 23 28.52 -30.69 21.80
CA LEU A 23 29.66 -30.02 21.18
C LEU A 23 30.35 -29.01 22.12
N PRO A 24 29.62 -28.12 22.84
CA PRO A 24 30.23 -27.28 23.86
C PRO A 24 30.85 -28.06 25.03
N ALA A 25 30.17 -29.15 25.47
CA ALA A 25 30.70 -30.00 26.55
C ALA A 25 32.01 -30.67 26.19
N VAL A 26 32.11 -31.21 24.96
CA VAL A 26 33.34 -31.83 24.46
C VAL A 26 34.45 -30.79 24.29
N GLY A 27 34.14 -29.64 23.67
CA GLY A 27 35.12 -28.58 23.51
C GLY A 27 35.69 -28.07 24.84
N PHE A 28 34.80 -27.83 25.81
CA PHE A 28 35.20 -27.43 27.16
C PHE A 28 36.00 -28.53 27.87
N GLY A 29 35.51 -29.77 27.83
CA GLY A 29 36.16 -30.90 28.49
C GLY A 29 37.56 -31.19 27.95
N LEU A 30 37.76 -31.12 26.65
CA LEU A 30 39.08 -31.24 26.00
C LEU A 30 40.02 -30.09 26.39
N GLY A 31 39.52 -28.81 26.35
CA GLY A 31 40.33 -27.65 26.72
C GLY A 31 40.79 -27.69 28.17
N VAL A 32 39.89 -27.96 29.09
CA VAL A 32 40.22 -28.09 30.54
C VAL A 32 41.07 -29.32 30.79
N GLY A 33 40.74 -30.46 30.17
CA GLY A 33 41.51 -31.70 30.31
C GLY A 33 42.95 -31.55 29.84
N PHE A 34 43.18 -30.81 28.76
CA PHE A 34 44.51 -30.48 28.29
C PHE A 34 45.29 -29.61 29.31
N ALA A 35 44.62 -28.67 29.97
CA ALA A 35 45.23 -27.78 30.95
C ALA A 35 45.46 -28.45 32.31
N THR A 36 44.62 -29.38 32.73
CA THR A 36 44.66 -30.00 34.06
C THR A 36 45.22 -31.43 34.06
N GLY A 37 45.31 -32.07 32.92
CA GLY A 37 45.69 -33.47 32.77
C GLY A 37 44.63 -34.48 33.16
N ASP A 38 43.45 -34.04 33.64
CA ASP A 38 42.34 -34.90 34.10
C ASP A 38 41.14 -34.80 33.14
N TYR A 39 41.17 -35.58 32.07
CA TYR A 39 40.13 -35.62 31.04
C TYR A 39 38.76 -36.11 31.53
N PRO A 40 38.62 -37.16 32.33
CA PRO A 40 37.33 -37.63 32.81
C PRO A 40 36.56 -36.59 33.63
N VAL A 41 37.25 -35.92 34.56
CA VAL A 41 36.63 -34.84 35.38
C VAL A 41 36.27 -33.67 34.55
N SER A 42 37.15 -33.28 33.61
CA SER A 42 36.93 -32.15 32.73
C SER A 42 35.76 -32.38 31.77
N MET A 43 35.61 -33.55 31.19
CA MET A 43 34.48 -33.90 30.31
C MET A 43 33.16 -33.94 31.07
N THR A 44 33.13 -34.52 32.27
CA THR A 44 31.90 -34.54 33.10
C THR A 44 31.51 -33.13 33.56
N THR A 45 32.47 -32.30 33.90
CA THR A 45 32.23 -30.89 34.26
C THR A 45 31.69 -30.13 33.07
N GLY A 46 32.27 -30.28 31.87
CA GLY A 46 31.79 -29.67 30.63
C GLY A 46 30.35 -30.07 30.30
N LEU A 47 30.02 -31.35 30.44
CA LEU A 47 28.66 -31.86 30.21
C LEU A 47 27.66 -31.27 31.23
N ALA A 48 28.04 -31.20 32.51
CA ALA A 48 27.20 -30.62 33.56
C ALA A 48 26.93 -29.13 33.32
N ILE A 49 27.94 -28.34 32.93
CA ILE A 49 27.82 -26.94 32.64
C ILE A 49 26.87 -26.74 31.45
N SER A 50 27.15 -27.42 30.32
CA SER A 50 26.35 -27.26 29.09
C SER A 50 24.91 -27.70 29.30
N SER A 51 24.66 -28.78 30.04
CA SER A 51 23.31 -29.24 30.35
C SER A 51 22.55 -28.25 31.24
N SER A 52 23.21 -27.69 32.26
CA SER A 52 22.59 -26.70 33.16
C SER A 52 22.21 -25.42 32.43
N ILE A 53 23.11 -24.89 31.60
CA ILE A 53 22.84 -23.71 30.77
C ILE A 53 21.69 -23.98 29.80
N TYR A 54 21.68 -25.13 29.16
CA TYR A 54 20.62 -25.53 28.23
C TYR A 54 19.24 -25.56 28.90
N VAL A 55 19.15 -26.15 30.11
CA VAL A 55 17.88 -26.19 30.85
C VAL A 55 17.39 -24.77 31.17
N LEU A 56 18.27 -23.92 31.68
CA LEU A 56 17.93 -22.53 32.01
C LEU A 56 17.48 -21.76 30.75
N TYR A 57 18.22 -21.90 29.64
CA TYR A 57 17.85 -21.31 28.35
C TYR A 57 16.47 -21.80 27.89
N LYS A 58 16.14 -23.06 28.04
CA LYS A 58 14.81 -23.59 27.68
C LYS A 58 13.70 -23.01 28.56
N LEU A 59 13.97 -22.81 29.82
CA LEU A 59 13.02 -22.15 30.73
C LEU A 59 12.80 -20.70 30.35
N ASP A 60 13.88 -19.98 30.02
CA ASP A 60 13.79 -18.59 29.50
C ASP A 60 12.93 -18.51 28.24
N GLN A 61 13.25 -19.31 27.22
CA GLN A 61 12.52 -19.33 25.96
C GLN A 61 11.03 -19.68 26.12
N THR A 62 10.70 -20.46 27.16
CA THR A 62 9.31 -20.89 27.38
C THR A 62 8.50 -19.86 28.18
N PHE A 63 9.10 -19.24 29.18
CA PHE A 63 8.37 -18.44 30.17
C PHE A 63 8.66 -16.93 30.11
N LEU A 64 9.89 -16.56 29.82
CA LEU A 64 10.34 -15.17 29.92
C LEU A 64 10.37 -14.47 28.56
N HIS A 65 10.97 -15.09 27.55
CA HIS A 65 11.11 -14.51 26.21
C HIS A 65 9.79 -14.06 25.59
N PRO A 66 8.66 -14.82 25.63
CA PRO A 66 7.38 -14.36 25.08
C PRO A 66 6.77 -13.13 25.81
N ARG A 67 7.24 -12.85 27.04
CA ARG A 67 6.83 -11.65 27.80
C ARG A 67 7.71 -10.48 27.45
N LEU A 68 8.99 -10.69 27.20
CA LEU A 68 9.94 -9.65 26.78
C LEU A 68 9.65 -9.16 25.37
N GLU A 69 9.23 -10.03 24.44
CA GLU A 69 8.84 -9.62 23.07
C GLU A 69 7.72 -8.56 23.00
N LYS A 70 6.97 -8.40 24.08
CA LYS A 70 5.89 -7.40 24.18
C LYS A 70 6.35 -6.04 24.67
N LEU A 71 7.62 -5.92 25.06
CA LEU A 71 8.16 -4.66 25.58
C LEU A 71 8.61 -3.75 24.45
N HIS A 72 8.20 -2.51 24.53
CA HIS A 72 8.70 -1.40 23.72
C HIS A 72 9.32 -0.36 24.64
N PRO A 73 10.45 0.21 24.31
CA PRO A 73 11.20 0.14 23.04
C PRO A 73 12.13 -1.07 22.92
N ASP A 74 12.51 -1.43 21.70
CA ASP A 74 13.31 -2.61 21.35
C ASP A 74 14.68 -2.68 22.05
N TRP A 75 15.31 -1.54 22.36
CA TRP A 75 16.58 -1.48 23.09
C TRP A 75 16.44 -1.99 24.54
N LEU A 76 15.28 -1.75 25.19
CA LEU A 76 15.00 -2.24 26.53
C LEU A 76 14.83 -3.77 26.52
N GLN A 77 14.08 -4.27 25.57
CA GLN A 77 13.93 -5.71 25.33
C GLN A 77 15.30 -6.37 25.17
N LEU A 78 16.13 -5.82 24.29
CA LEU A 78 17.48 -6.31 24.05
C LEU A 78 18.35 -6.30 25.29
N GLY A 79 18.35 -5.18 26.05
CA GLY A 79 19.11 -5.05 27.30
C GLY A 79 18.70 -6.10 28.33
N LEU A 80 17.40 -6.37 28.45
CA LEU A 80 16.88 -7.39 29.36
C LEU A 80 17.25 -8.81 28.87
N GLU A 81 17.11 -9.11 27.58
CA GLU A 81 17.52 -10.41 27.03
C GLU A 81 19.00 -10.71 27.28
N MET A 82 19.88 -9.72 27.08
CA MET A 82 21.31 -9.88 27.34
C MET A 82 21.62 -10.07 28.84
N THR A 83 20.95 -9.32 29.72
CA THR A 83 21.16 -9.46 31.17
C THR A 83 20.66 -10.81 31.70
N PHE A 84 19.49 -11.25 31.27
CA PHE A 84 18.99 -12.58 31.65
C PHE A 84 19.86 -13.71 31.10
N SER A 85 20.28 -13.63 29.86
CA SER A 85 21.18 -14.63 29.28
C SER A 85 22.55 -14.68 30.01
N LEU A 86 23.11 -13.55 30.42
CA LEU A 86 24.33 -13.53 31.24
C LEU A 86 24.10 -14.21 32.62
N LEU A 87 22.96 -13.85 33.25
CA LEU A 87 22.60 -14.46 34.54
C LEU A 87 22.43 -15.96 34.46
N GLU A 88 21.80 -16.47 33.41
CA GLU A 88 21.64 -17.92 33.14
C GLU A 88 22.98 -18.61 33.01
N HIS A 89 23.93 -18.05 32.29
CA HIS A 89 25.27 -18.60 32.13
C HIS A 89 26.03 -18.66 33.46
N ILE A 90 25.96 -17.56 34.24
CA ILE A 90 26.59 -17.54 35.58
C ILE A 90 25.97 -18.58 36.51
N LEU A 91 24.63 -18.62 36.56
CA LEU A 91 23.89 -19.55 37.42
C LEU A 91 24.12 -21.00 37.00
N GLY A 92 24.12 -21.27 35.70
CA GLY A 92 24.42 -22.60 35.15
C GLY A 92 25.83 -23.08 35.49
N ALA A 93 26.82 -22.19 35.41
CA ALA A 93 28.20 -22.48 35.83
C ALA A 93 28.32 -22.76 37.32
N LEU A 94 27.71 -21.93 38.15
CA LEU A 94 27.73 -22.11 39.60
C LEU A 94 27.08 -23.45 40.02
N LEU A 95 25.92 -23.76 39.39
CA LEU A 95 25.23 -25.03 39.62
C LEU A 95 26.09 -26.23 39.22
N ALA A 96 26.71 -26.17 38.05
CA ALA A 96 27.59 -27.24 37.58
C ALA A 96 28.84 -27.42 38.47
N LEU A 97 29.46 -26.32 38.90
CA LEU A 97 30.58 -26.34 39.84
C LEU A 97 30.17 -26.96 41.20
N PHE A 98 28.97 -26.59 41.69
CA PHE A 98 28.43 -27.20 42.93
C PHE A 98 28.22 -28.69 42.78
N VAL A 99 27.59 -29.17 41.70
CA VAL A 99 27.36 -30.59 41.46
C VAL A 99 28.69 -31.35 41.34
N CYS A 100 29.64 -30.82 40.55
CA CYS A 100 30.95 -31.42 40.39
C CYS A 100 31.73 -31.46 41.72
N SER A 101 31.65 -30.45 42.58
CA SER A 101 32.27 -30.46 43.90
C SER A 101 31.75 -31.57 44.80
N ARG A 102 30.45 -31.89 44.67
CA ARG A 102 29.84 -33.02 45.45
C ARG A 102 30.26 -34.39 44.95
N ILE A 103 30.51 -34.53 43.64
CA ILE A 103 30.87 -35.81 43.01
C ILE A 103 32.38 -36.11 43.18
N PHE A 104 33.23 -35.10 42.91
CA PHE A 104 34.70 -35.30 42.83
C PHE A 104 35.48 -34.72 44.00
N GLY A 105 34.84 -34.06 44.96
CA GLY A 105 35.50 -33.43 46.11
C GLY A 105 36.13 -32.04 45.79
N PHE A 106 36.41 -31.27 46.86
CA PHE A 106 36.90 -29.87 46.74
C PHE A 106 38.35 -29.72 46.26
N ALA A 107 39.14 -30.78 46.25
CA ALA A 107 40.60 -30.69 46.01
C ALA A 107 40.99 -30.34 44.55
N LEU A 108 40.10 -30.60 43.57
CA LEU A 108 40.36 -30.37 42.12
C LEU A 108 39.75 -29.04 41.59
N MET A 109 39.07 -28.30 42.46
CA MET A 109 38.19 -27.20 42.06
C MET A 109 38.86 -25.85 41.67
N PRO A 110 39.95 -25.36 42.24
CA PRO A 110 40.35 -23.96 42.03
C PRO A 110 40.79 -23.66 40.59
N SER A 111 41.54 -24.54 39.94
CA SER A 111 42.05 -24.33 38.57
C SER A 111 40.94 -24.51 37.52
N ALA A 112 40.14 -25.57 37.67
CA ALA A 112 39.04 -25.87 36.74
C ALA A 112 37.93 -24.76 36.76
N ALA A 113 37.64 -24.19 37.95
CA ALA A 113 36.69 -23.12 38.10
C ALA A 113 37.13 -21.82 37.35
N TRP A 114 38.37 -21.44 37.48
CA TRP A 114 38.94 -20.26 36.79
C TRP A 114 38.96 -20.42 35.28
N ILE A 115 39.29 -21.62 34.78
CA ILE A 115 39.28 -21.92 33.34
C ILE A 115 37.84 -21.89 32.81
N ALA A 116 36.87 -22.44 33.57
CA ALA A 116 35.47 -22.40 33.23
C ALA A 116 34.92 -20.96 33.12
N LEU A 117 35.21 -20.12 34.12
CA LEU A 117 34.83 -18.74 34.15
C LEU A 117 35.49 -17.93 33.01
N GLY A 118 36.79 -18.11 32.77
CA GLY A 118 37.50 -17.48 31.67
C GLY A 118 36.93 -17.86 30.31
N GLY A 119 36.64 -19.15 30.08
CA GLY A 119 35.98 -19.61 28.86
C GLY A 119 34.61 -19.02 28.64
N MET A 120 33.82 -18.87 29.71
CA MET A 120 32.52 -18.19 29.64
C MET A 120 32.60 -16.72 29.25
N VAL A 121 33.53 -15.98 29.86
CA VAL A 121 33.74 -14.54 29.54
C VAL A 121 34.04 -14.33 28.09
N ILE A 122 34.74 -15.26 27.44
CA ILE A 122 35.09 -15.17 26.01
C ILE A 122 33.96 -15.72 25.13
N ALA A 123 33.39 -16.89 25.46
CA ALA A 123 32.38 -17.55 24.63
C ALA A 123 31.03 -16.83 24.62
N PHE A 124 30.63 -16.24 25.76
CA PHE A 124 29.35 -15.53 25.90
C PHE A 124 29.18 -14.40 24.87
N PRO A 125 30.07 -13.39 24.78
CA PRO A 125 29.90 -12.30 23.83
C PRO A 125 29.98 -12.78 22.36
N ILE A 126 30.76 -13.80 22.07
CA ILE A 126 30.87 -14.34 20.72
C ILE A 126 29.56 -15.02 20.30
N ILE A 127 29.03 -15.91 21.12
CA ILE A 127 27.80 -16.66 20.79
C ILE A 127 26.59 -15.72 20.72
N HIS A 128 26.42 -14.85 21.71
CA HIS A 128 25.28 -13.96 21.79
C HIS A 128 25.40 -12.78 20.84
N GLY A 129 26.59 -12.22 20.66
CA GLY A 129 26.87 -11.15 19.70
C GLY A 129 26.66 -11.58 18.24
N THR A 130 27.12 -12.79 17.88
CA THR A 130 26.88 -13.32 16.52
C THR A 130 25.39 -13.65 16.30
N GLY A 131 24.72 -14.24 17.29
CA GLY A 131 23.28 -14.51 17.23
C GLY A 131 22.46 -13.23 17.09
N PHE A 132 22.82 -12.19 17.84
CA PHE A 132 22.21 -10.86 17.74
C PHE A 132 22.46 -10.21 16.36
N ALA A 133 23.70 -10.19 15.92
CA ALA A 133 24.07 -9.61 14.62
C ALA A 133 23.30 -10.27 13.47
N LEU A 134 23.15 -11.61 13.51
CA LEU A 134 22.38 -12.35 12.51
C LEU A 134 20.88 -12.03 12.57
N ARG A 135 20.30 -11.90 13.78
CA ARG A 135 18.87 -11.49 13.93
C ARG A 135 18.65 -10.08 13.45
N PHE A 136 19.50 -9.13 13.86
CA PHE A 136 19.44 -7.75 13.43
C PHE A 136 19.57 -7.61 11.91
N TYR A 137 20.53 -8.31 11.31
CA TYR A 137 20.68 -8.32 9.85
C TYR A 137 19.46 -8.87 9.13
N ARG A 138 18.84 -9.93 9.66
CA ARG A 138 17.58 -10.48 9.10
C ARG A 138 16.43 -9.49 9.21
N GLN A 139 16.29 -8.80 10.32
CA GLN A 139 15.25 -7.78 10.51
C GLN A 139 15.44 -6.59 9.56
N LEU A 140 16.68 -6.10 9.38
CA LEU A 140 16.98 -5.05 8.40
C LEU A 140 16.59 -5.49 6.99
N LYS A 141 17.01 -6.69 6.60
CA LYS A 141 16.70 -7.22 5.27
C LYS A 141 15.20 -7.45 5.05
N GLU A 142 14.47 -7.81 6.09
CA GLU A 142 13.01 -7.93 6.02
C GLU A 142 12.33 -6.57 5.88
N LYS A 143 12.79 -5.55 6.62
CA LYS A 143 12.30 -4.17 6.46
C LYS A 143 12.56 -3.63 5.05
N GLU A 144 13.78 -3.84 4.50
CA GLU A 144 14.10 -3.45 3.12
C GLU A 144 13.14 -4.11 2.11
N ARG A 145 12.90 -5.40 2.25
CA ARG A 145 11.93 -6.13 1.39
C ARG A 145 10.51 -5.60 1.51
N GLN A 146 10.06 -5.28 2.73
CA GLN A 146 8.73 -4.71 2.95
C GLN A 146 8.61 -3.33 2.31
N GLU A 147 9.64 -2.48 2.43
CA GLU A 147 9.68 -1.18 1.76
C GLU A 147 9.64 -1.31 0.23
N GLU A 148 10.43 -2.24 -0.34
CA GLU A 148 10.40 -2.52 -1.78
C GLU A 148 9.02 -2.99 -2.25
N GLN A 149 8.38 -3.88 -1.49
CA GLN A 149 7.03 -4.36 -1.79
C GLN A 149 6.00 -3.24 -1.72
N LEU A 150 6.07 -2.38 -0.69
CA LEU A 150 5.17 -1.23 -0.56
C LEU A 150 5.35 -0.24 -1.72
N ARG A 151 6.60 0.05 -2.12
CA ARG A 151 6.88 0.90 -3.28
C ARG A 151 6.32 0.28 -4.57
N ALA A 152 6.53 -1.01 -4.79
CA ALA A 152 6.00 -1.71 -5.96
C ALA A 152 4.47 -1.70 -6.00
N LEU A 153 3.81 -1.92 -4.85
CA LEU A 153 2.35 -1.85 -4.73
C LEU A 153 1.83 -0.42 -4.96
N SER A 154 2.52 0.60 -4.43
CA SER A 154 2.18 2.01 -4.67
C SER A 154 2.25 2.35 -6.14
N THR A 155 3.37 2.03 -6.81
CA THR A 155 3.53 2.26 -8.25
C THR A 155 2.49 1.50 -9.08
N GLN A 156 2.17 0.26 -8.68
CA GLN A 156 1.12 -0.52 -9.35
C GLN A 156 -0.27 0.10 -9.16
N ALA A 157 -0.56 0.63 -7.97
CA ALA A 157 -1.82 1.33 -7.68
C ALA A 157 -1.92 2.63 -8.49
N GLU A 158 -0.84 3.41 -8.57
CA GLU A 158 -0.76 4.63 -9.39
C GLU A 158 -0.98 4.31 -10.87
N LEU A 159 -0.30 3.29 -11.41
CA LEU A 159 -0.51 2.83 -12.79
C LEU A 159 -1.94 2.34 -13.04
N LYS A 160 -2.55 1.67 -12.07
CA LYS A 160 -3.93 1.21 -12.17
C LYS A 160 -4.91 2.38 -12.13
N ALA A 161 -4.67 3.37 -11.27
CA ALA A 161 -5.46 4.60 -11.21
C ALA A 161 -5.35 5.39 -12.52
N LEU A 162 -4.14 5.56 -13.05
CA LEU A 162 -3.90 6.22 -14.33
C LEU A 162 -4.59 5.49 -15.50
N LYS A 163 -4.49 4.16 -15.56
CA LYS A 163 -5.21 3.36 -16.57
C LYS A 163 -6.73 3.44 -16.43
N ALA A 164 -7.26 3.62 -15.22
CA ALA A 164 -8.70 3.75 -14.99
C ALA A 164 -9.24 5.13 -15.43
N GLN A 165 -8.39 6.16 -15.52
CA GLN A 165 -8.77 7.47 -16.04
C GLN A 165 -8.95 7.48 -17.57
N ILE A 166 -8.31 6.55 -18.27
CA ILE A 166 -8.49 6.34 -19.70
C ILE A 166 -9.61 5.32 -19.87
N ASN A 167 -10.76 5.73 -20.41
CA ASN A 167 -11.81 4.78 -20.77
C ASN A 167 -11.34 3.89 -21.95
N PRO A 168 -11.04 2.59 -21.72
CA PRO A 168 -10.51 1.74 -22.80
C PRO A 168 -11.50 1.62 -23.98
N HIS A 169 -12.79 1.60 -23.68
CA HIS A 169 -13.83 1.50 -24.69
C HIS A 169 -13.89 2.76 -25.57
N PHE A 170 -13.75 3.96 -24.99
CA PHE A 170 -13.63 5.19 -25.77
C PHE A 170 -12.41 5.16 -26.68
N LEU A 171 -11.25 4.77 -26.14
CA LEU A 171 -10.01 4.68 -26.91
C LEU A 171 -10.15 3.74 -28.09
N PHE A 172 -10.63 2.49 -27.88
CA PHE A 172 -10.84 1.53 -28.96
C PHE A 172 -11.81 2.03 -30.03
N ASN A 173 -12.91 2.67 -29.63
CA ASN A 173 -13.88 3.22 -30.56
C ASN A 173 -13.29 4.37 -31.37
N THR A 174 -12.52 5.27 -30.74
CA THR A 174 -11.85 6.38 -31.43
C THR A 174 -10.83 5.88 -32.42
N LEU A 175 -9.99 4.89 -32.05
CA LEU A 175 -9.02 4.29 -32.98
C LEU A 175 -9.70 3.61 -34.17
N ASN A 176 -10.81 2.91 -33.96
CA ASN A 176 -11.61 2.32 -35.04
C ASN A 176 -12.21 3.40 -35.97
N THR A 177 -12.68 4.50 -35.40
CA THR A 177 -13.18 5.65 -36.17
C THR A 177 -12.06 6.26 -37.01
N ILE A 178 -10.89 6.51 -36.42
CA ILE A 178 -9.70 7.00 -37.14
C ILE A 178 -9.35 6.06 -38.30
N ALA A 179 -9.28 4.74 -38.04
CA ALA A 179 -8.97 3.73 -39.05
C ALA A 179 -9.97 3.76 -40.23
N SER A 180 -11.26 3.98 -39.95
CA SER A 180 -12.27 4.11 -41.01
C SER A 180 -12.13 5.42 -41.79
N LEU A 181 -11.76 6.51 -41.15
CA LEU A 181 -11.58 7.83 -41.77
C LEU A 181 -10.32 7.92 -42.61
N ILE A 182 -9.28 7.17 -42.37
CA ILE A 182 -8.02 7.20 -43.14
C ILE A 182 -8.29 7.07 -44.66
N HIS A 183 -9.28 6.24 -45.04
CA HIS A 183 -9.59 5.99 -46.43
C HIS A 183 -10.72 6.86 -47.01
N THR A 184 -11.50 7.52 -46.16
CA THR A 184 -12.68 8.29 -46.60
C THR A 184 -12.49 9.82 -46.41
N ASP A 185 -11.80 10.22 -45.35
CA ASP A 185 -11.50 11.64 -44.99
C ASP A 185 -10.22 11.68 -44.14
N ALA A 186 -9.08 11.69 -44.85
CA ALA A 186 -7.76 11.70 -44.22
C ALA A 186 -7.53 12.96 -43.33
N ALA A 187 -8.08 14.11 -43.73
CA ALA A 187 -7.95 15.36 -42.96
C ALA A 187 -8.71 15.26 -41.63
N GLN A 188 -9.92 14.67 -41.63
CA GLN A 188 -10.67 14.42 -40.42
C GLN A 188 -10.00 13.36 -39.54
N ALA A 189 -9.37 12.34 -40.13
CA ALA A 189 -8.58 11.34 -39.39
C ALA A 189 -7.41 12.01 -38.65
N GLU A 190 -6.62 12.83 -39.33
CA GLU A 190 -5.50 13.59 -38.77
C GLU A 190 -5.97 14.49 -37.63
N ALA A 191 -6.99 15.32 -37.83
CA ALA A 191 -7.55 16.18 -36.80
C ALA A 191 -8.06 15.40 -35.57
N THR A 192 -8.61 14.18 -35.78
CA THR A 192 -9.08 13.33 -34.66
C THR A 192 -7.91 12.79 -33.85
N VAL A 193 -6.79 12.42 -34.50
CA VAL A 193 -5.55 12.00 -33.81
C VAL A 193 -4.97 13.14 -32.98
N GLU A 194 -4.91 14.35 -33.53
CA GLU A 194 -4.41 15.53 -32.80
C GLU A 194 -5.25 15.83 -31.54
N ARG A 195 -6.58 15.84 -31.70
CA ARG A 195 -7.50 16.03 -30.56
C ARG A 195 -7.36 14.93 -29.50
N LEU A 196 -7.19 13.69 -29.92
CA LEU A 196 -6.96 12.57 -29.00
C LEU A 196 -5.65 12.76 -28.22
N ALA A 197 -4.58 13.17 -28.89
CA ALA A 197 -3.29 13.43 -28.26
C ALA A 197 -3.37 14.61 -27.25
N GLU A 198 -4.08 15.69 -27.61
CA GLU A 198 -4.32 16.82 -26.68
C GLU A 198 -5.13 16.39 -25.46
N MET A 199 -6.18 15.59 -25.66
CA MET A 199 -6.98 15.05 -24.57
C MET A 199 -6.15 14.20 -23.61
N PHE A 200 -5.29 13.32 -24.11
CA PHE A 200 -4.39 12.54 -23.25
C PHE A 200 -3.39 13.41 -22.51
N ARG A 201 -2.84 14.44 -23.16
CA ARG A 201 -1.94 15.39 -22.49
C ARG A 201 -2.62 16.09 -21.32
N TYR A 202 -3.87 16.51 -21.51
CA TYR A 202 -4.66 17.11 -20.43
C TYR A 202 -4.92 16.13 -19.28
N LEU A 203 -5.30 14.87 -19.57
CA LEU A 203 -5.53 13.83 -18.57
C LEU A 203 -4.29 13.55 -17.72
N LEU A 204 -3.11 13.50 -18.35
CA LEU A 204 -1.85 13.23 -17.65
C LEU A 204 -1.45 14.38 -16.70
N VAL A 205 -1.70 15.62 -17.10
CA VAL A 205 -1.34 16.81 -16.30
C VAL A 205 -2.47 17.18 -15.32
N GLY A 206 -3.73 17.00 -15.72
CA GLY A 206 -4.91 17.45 -14.97
C GLY A 206 -5.20 16.59 -13.72
N SER A 207 -4.73 15.33 -13.69
CA SER A 207 -4.98 14.45 -12.54
C SER A 207 -4.31 14.94 -11.24
N GLU A 208 -3.28 15.75 -11.33
CA GLU A 208 -2.53 16.31 -10.19
C GLU A 208 -3.05 17.70 -9.75
N ARG A 209 -3.88 18.35 -10.57
CA ARG A 209 -4.44 19.69 -10.27
C ARG A 209 -5.67 19.56 -9.38
N GLY A 210 -5.67 20.24 -8.24
CA GLY A 210 -6.80 20.23 -7.30
C GLY A 210 -8.04 20.93 -7.89
N LEU A 211 -8.00 22.26 -8.01
CA LEU A 211 -9.05 23.07 -8.62
C LEU A 211 -8.55 23.67 -9.95
N VAL A 212 -9.41 23.74 -10.94
CA VAL A 212 -9.15 24.34 -12.25
C VAL A 212 -10.31 25.28 -12.61
N PRO A 213 -10.08 26.34 -13.42
CA PRO A 213 -11.17 27.15 -13.93
C PRO A 213 -12.17 26.29 -14.72
N LEU A 214 -13.47 26.60 -14.59
CA LEU A 214 -14.52 25.85 -15.28
C LEU A 214 -14.36 25.90 -16.82
N VAL A 215 -13.80 26.98 -17.36
CA VAL A 215 -13.50 27.09 -18.80
C VAL A 215 -12.51 25.98 -19.25
N GLU A 216 -11.57 25.56 -18.45
CA GLU A 216 -10.65 24.44 -18.79
C GLU A 216 -11.39 23.12 -18.88
N GLU A 217 -12.30 22.84 -17.95
CA GLU A 217 -13.16 21.65 -17.98
C GLU A 217 -14.07 21.63 -19.20
N LEU A 218 -14.68 22.77 -19.51
CA LEU A 218 -15.53 22.93 -20.71
C LEU A 218 -14.72 22.72 -22.00
N ALA A 219 -13.52 23.29 -22.08
CA ALA A 219 -12.63 23.07 -23.22
C ALA A 219 -12.21 21.61 -23.39
N PHE A 220 -12.04 20.89 -22.28
CA PHE A 220 -11.78 19.46 -22.33
C PHE A 220 -13.00 18.66 -22.83
N VAL A 221 -14.19 18.98 -22.33
CA VAL A 221 -15.47 18.40 -22.79
C VAL A 221 -15.67 18.65 -24.28
N ASP A 222 -15.32 19.83 -24.77
CA ASP A 222 -15.43 20.18 -26.18
C ASP A 222 -14.57 19.26 -27.07
N ARG A 223 -13.31 19.06 -26.71
CA ARG A 223 -12.42 18.12 -27.43
C ARG A 223 -12.97 16.69 -27.42
N TYR A 224 -13.52 16.24 -26.30
CA TYR A 224 -14.17 14.93 -26.19
C TYR A 224 -15.35 14.81 -27.15
N LEU A 225 -16.25 15.81 -27.16
CA LEU A 225 -17.43 15.83 -28.01
C LEU A 225 -17.08 15.93 -29.51
N GLU A 226 -16.00 16.62 -29.87
CA GLU A 226 -15.51 16.68 -31.23
C GLU A 226 -15.00 15.31 -31.73
N ILE A 227 -14.34 14.54 -30.86
CA ILE A 227 -13.94 13.17 -31.19
C ILE A 227 -15.17 12.27 -31.36
N GLU A 228 -16.17 12.39 -30.48
CA GLU A 228 -17.41 11.61 -30.59
C GLU A 228 -18.25 12.04 -31.83
N ARG A 229 -18.19 13.32 -32.25
CA ARG A 229 -18.79 13.77 -33.51
C ARG A 229 -18.18 13.11 -34.74
N ALA A 230 -16.87 12.84 -34.75
CA ALA A 230 -16.26 12.09 -35.86
C ALA A 230 -16.86 10.69 -36.00
N ARG A 231 -17.37 10.12 -34.90
CA ARG A 231 -17.99 8.80 -34.85
C ARG A 231 -19.49 8.79 -35.13
N PHE A 232 -20.22 9.73 -34.51
CA PHE A 232 -21.70 9.75 -34.57
C PHE A 232 -22.24 10.64 -35.67
N GLY A 233 -21.44 11.56 -36.21
CA GLY A 233 -21.87 12.54 -37.21
C GLY A 233 -23.02 13.44 -36.70
N GLU A 234 -23.98 13.70 -37.53
CA GLU A 234 -25.17 14.51 -37.24
C GLU A 234 -26.11 13.92 -36.17
N ARG A 235 -25.87 12.67 -35.76
CA ARG A 235 -26.64 12.01 -34.69
C ARG A 235 -26.28 12.55 -33.31
N LEU A 236 -25.11 13.19 -33.15
CA LEU A 236 -24.71 13.83 -31.88
C LEU A 236 -25.03 15.33 -31.95
N ARG A 237 -26.09 15.73 -31.25
CA ARG A 237 -26.48 17.13 -31.10
C ARG A 237 -26.22 17.62 -29.69
N VAL A 238 -25.53 18.73 -29.57
CA VAL A 238 -25.14 19.32 -28.29
C VAL A 238 -25.59 20.76 -28.22
N ILE A 239 -26.42 21.09 -27.24
CA ILE A 239 -26.86 22.42 -26.90
C ILE A 239 -26.04 22.92 -25.70
N ARG A 240 -25.63 24.16 -25.70
CA ARG A 240 -24.85 24.80 -24.63
C ARG A 240 -25.56 26.05 -24.14
N GLU A 241 -25.81 26.06 -22.85
CA GLU A 241 -26.44 27.17 -22.12
C GLU A 241 -25.53 27.58 -20.98
N ILE A 242 -24.45 28.30 -21.31
CA ILE A 242 -23.37 28.61 -20.36
C ILE A 242 -23.37 30.11 -20.12
N ALA A 243 -23.55 30.51 -18.88
CA ALA A 243 -23.47 31.91 -18.46
C ALA A 243 -22.00 32.36 -18.48
N PRO A 244 -21.65 33.49 -19.14
CA PRO A 244 -20.25 33.91 -19.27
C PRO A 244 -19.55 34.18 -17.92
N GLU A 245 -20.31 34.65 -16.93
CA GLU A 245 -19.80 35.02 -15.61
C GLU A 245 -19.30 33.83 -14.75
N VAL A 246 -19.60 32.60 -15.14
CA VAL A 246 -19.19 31.41 -14.37
C VAL A 246 -17.92 30.72 -14.90
N LEU A 247 -17.35 31.19 -16.00
CA LEU A 247 -16.25 30.55 -16.70
C LEU A 247 -14.97 30.43 -15.86
N ASP A 248 -14.69 31.43 -15.03
CA ASP A 248 -13.48 31.47 -14.19
C ASP A 248 -13.66 30.82 -12.81
N VAL A 249 -14.86 30.26 -12.52
CA VAL A 249 -15.15 29.64 -11.24
C VAL A 249 -14.25 28.39 -11.06
N PRO A 250 -13.55 28.26 -9.92
CA PRO A 250 -12.70 27.11 -9.65
C PRO A 250 -13.54 25.87 -9.34
N VAL A 251 -13.36 24.83 -10.14
CA VAL A 251 -14.01 23.51 -9.96
C VAL A 251 -12.97 22.42 -9.84
N PRO A 252 -13.26 21.29 -9.18
CA PRO A 252 -12.34 20.15 -9.17
C PRO A 252 -12.11 19.64 -10.61
N GLY A 253 -10.85 19.40 -10.96
CA GLY A 253 -10.52 18.92 -12.30
C GLY A 253 -11.17 17.58 -12.63
N LEU A 254 -11.51 17.34 -13.89
CA LEU A 254 -12.12 16.10 -14.41
C LEU A 254 -13.47 15.74 -13.76
N ILE A 255 -14.31 16.76 -13.46
CA ILE A 255 -15.68 16.53 -12.97
C ILE A 255 -16.71 16.48 -14.10
N LEU A 256 -16.54 17.30 -15.16
CA LEU A 256 -17.52 17.35 -16.25
C LEU A 256 -17.41 16.17 -17.20
N GLN A 257 -16.19 15.67 -17.45
CA GLN A 257 -15.95 14.56 -18.36
C GLN A 257 -16.81 13.32 -18.05
N PRO A 258 -16.82 12.78 -16.82
CA PRO A 258 -17.61 11.58 -16.52
C PRO A 258 -19.13 11.79 -16.69
N LEU A 259 -19.61 13.01 -16.47
CA LEU A 259 -21.02 13.33 -16.66
C LEU A 259 -21.39 13.32 -18.15
N VAL A 260 -20.58 14.00 -18.98
CA VAL A 260 -20.79 14.05 -20.44
C VAL A 260 -20.59 12.67 -21.07
N GLU A 261 -19.55 11.94 -20.66
CA GLU A 261 -19.31 10.56 -21.10
C GLU A 261 -20.50 9.65 -20.79
N ASN A 262 -21.07 9.78 -19.58
CA ASN A 262 -22.25 9.02 -19.18
C ASN A 262 -23.46 9.38 -20.08
N ALA A 263 -23.67 10.64 -20.34
CA ALA A 263 -24.76 11.12 -21.19
C ALA A 263 -24.60 10.67 -22.66
N VAL A 264 -23.39 10.71 -23.24
CA VAL A 264 -23.13 10.19 -24.59
C VAL A 264 -23.33 8.66 -24.68
N ARG A 265 -22.96 7.95 -23.62
CA ARG A 265 -23.03 6.49 -23.59
C ARG A 265 -24.46 5.97 -23.38
N HIS A 266 -25.24 6.61 -22.52
CA HIS A 266 -26.53 6.16 -22.08
C HIS A 266 -27.70 6.98 -22.62
N GLY A 267 -27.45 8.21 -23.09
CA GLY A 267 -28.43 9.14 -23.63
C GLY A 267 -28.85 8.85 -25.07
N ARG A 268 -28.68 7.60 -25.56
CA ARG A 268 -29.14 7.23 -26.92
C ARG A 268 -30.66 7.08 -26.96
N GLU A 269 -31.24 7.74 -27.93
CA GLU A 269 -32.65 7.63 -28.27
C GLU A 269 -32.95 6.33 -29.08
N ALA A 270 -34.22 6.03 -29.26
CA ALA A 270 -34.65 4.85 -30.00
C ALA A 270 -34.24 4.86 -31.48
N ASP A 271 -34.12 6.03 -32.08
CA ASP A 271 -33.64 6.24 -33.45
C ASP A 271 -32.10 6.25 -33.58
N GLY A 272 -31.38 6.13 -32.46
CA GLY A 272 -29.93 6.15 -32.37
C GLY A 272 -29.32 7.55 -32.29
N GLY A 273 -30.13 8.60 -32.18
CA GLY A 273 -29.72 9.99 -31.90
C GLY A 273 -29.18 10.15 -30.49
N ILE A 274 -28.39 11.17 -30.27
CA ILE A 274 -27.87 11.57 -28.97
C ILE A 274 -28.06 13.08 -28.86
N HIS A 275 -28.97 13.51 -27.99
CA HIS A 275 -29.21 14.90 -27.71
C HIS A 275 -28.75 15.23 -26.29
N LEU A 276 -27.79 16.14 -26.19
CA LEU A 276 -27.22 16.61 -24.93
C LEU A 276 -27.44 18.09 -24.75
N THR A 277 -27.81 18.49 -23.55
CA THR A 277 -27.78 19.90 -23.13
C THR A 277 -26.79 20.05 -21.97
N ILE A 278 -25.83 20.90 -22.12
CA ILE A 278 -24.86 21.32 -21.09
C ILE A 278 -25.26 22.69 -20.63
N SER A 279 -25.78 22.80 -19.41
CA SER A 279 -26.16 24.09 -18.84
C SER A 279 -25.29 24.42 -17.62
N VAL A 280 -24.87 25.68 -17.55
CA VAL A 280 -24.11 26.20 -16.40
C VAL A 280 -24.66 27.58 -16.05
N GLN A 281 -25.15 27.70 -14.83
CA GLN A 281 -25.80 28.92 -14.36
C GLN A 281 -25.37 29.25 -12.93
N SER A 282 -25.32 30.54 -12.62
CA SER A 282 -25.13 31.05 -11.28
C SER A 282 -26.45 31.11 -10.54
N GLN A 283 -26.51 30.57 -9.32
CA GLN A 283 -27.66 30.64 -8.43
C GLN A 283 -27.20 31.14 -7.04
N GLY A 284 -27.30 32.47 -6.86
CA GLY A 284 -26.82 33.11 -5.64
C GLY A 284 -25.31 33.01 -5.51
N ASN A 285 -24.83 32.31 -4.52
CA ASN A 285 -23.38 32.05 -4.28
C ASN A 285 -22.91 30.70 -4.81
N GLU A 286 -23.70 30.03 -5.60
CA GLU A 286 -23.44 28.69 -6.13
C GLU A 286 -23.46 28.69 -7.66
N VAL A 287 -22.70 27.80 -8.26
CA VAL A 287 -22.76 27.48 -9.69
C VAL A 287 -23.35 26.09 -9.85
N VAL A 288 -24.43 26.03 -10.59
CA VAL A 288 -25.08 24.76 -10.92
C VAL A 288 -24.66 24.34 -12.32
N VAL A 289 -24.02 23.22 -12.45
CA VAL A 289 -23.72 22.56 -13.73
C VAL A 289 -24.68 21.41 -13.91
N ALA A 290 -25.42 21.39 -15.01
CA ALA A 290 -26.32 20.29 -15.33
C ALA A 290 -26.06 19.75 -16.74
N ILE A 291 -26.10 18.44 -16.88
CA ILE A 291 -25.99 17.72 -18.15
C ILE A 291 -27.25 16.90 -18.32
N ALA A 292 -28.03 17.25 -19.34
CA ALA A 292 -29.29 16.58 -19.67
C ALA A 292 -29.14 15.76 -20.94
N ASP A 293 -29.66 14.55 -20.95
CA ASP A 293 -29.80 13.68 -22.12
C ASP A 293 -31.29 13.38 -22.40
N GLN A 294 -31.58 12.83 -23.58
CA GLN A 294 -32.93 12.39 -24.00
C GLN A 294 -33.01 10.86 -24.16
N GLY A 295 -32.15 10.13 -23.48
CA GLY A 295 -32.10 8.68 -23.50
C GLY A 295 -33.26 8.00 -22.75
N PRO A 296 -33.05 6.75 -22.29
CA PRO A 296 -34.07 5.99 -21.56
C PRO A 296 -34.34 6.51 -20.14
N GLY A 297 -33.53 7.45 -19.64
CA GLY A 297 -33.59 7.93 -18.25
C GLY A 297 -32.78 7.08 -17.28
N MET A 298 -32.63 7.61 -16.06
CA MET A 298 -31.93 6.92 -14.97
C MET A 298 -32.71 7.10 -13.67
N SER A 299 -33.47 6.08 -13.25
CA SER A 299 -34.18 6.18 -11.99
C SER A 299 -33.21 6.23 -10.79
N LYS A 300 -33.65 6.86 -9.71
CA LYS A 300 -32.89 7.00 -8.46
C LYS A 300 -32.49 5.63 -7.89
N GLU A 301 -33.38 4.64 -8.00
CA GLU A 301 -33.10 3.26 -7.58
C GLU A 301 -32.00 2.61 -8.45
N VAL A 302 -31.93 2.92 -9.73
CA VAL A 302 -30.88 2.44 -10.63
C VAL A 302 -29.54 3.09 -10.29
N TRP A 303 -29.53 4.34 -9.86
CA TRP A 303 -28.35 5.02 -9.34
C TRP A 303 -27.84 4.36 -8.06
N GLU A 304 -28.71 4.14 -7.09
CA GLU A 304 -28.37 3.52 -5.80
C GLU A 304 -27.93 2.05 -5.96
N CYS A 305 -28.59 1.27 -6.83
CA CYS A 305 -28.27 -0.15 -7.07
C CYS A 305 -27.11 -0.37 -8.04
N ARG A 306 -26.94 0.46 -9.04
CA ARG A 306 -25.86 0.37 -10.05
C ARG A 306 -24.53 0.99 -9.59
N GLY A 307 -24.27 1.15 -8.32
CA GLY A 307 -23.01 1.66 -7.74
C GLY A 307 -21.70 1.09 -8.32
N LYS A 308 -21.75 0.53 -9.53
CA LYS A 308 -20.65 -0.03 -10.32
C LYS A 308 -20.14 0.90 -11.44
N GLY A 309 -20.76 2.03 -11.67
CA GLY A 309 -20.21 3.07 -12.56
C GLY A 309 -19.20 3.91 -11.80
N HIS A 310 -17.92 3.54 -11.83
CA HIS A 310 -16.87 4.23 -11.07
C HIS A 310 -16.77 5.74 -11.37
N GLY A 311 -17.18 6.20 -12.56
CA GLY A 311 -17.05 7.59 -12.99
C GLY A 311 -17.89 8.57 -12.18
N LEU A 312 -19.21 8.39 -12.16
CA LEU A 312 -20.13 9.32 -11.47
C LEU A 312 -19.94 9.28 -9.94
N ARG A 313 -19.69 8.10 -9.38
CA ARG A 313 -19.38 7.96 -7.96
C ARG A 313 -18.11 8.72 -7.56
N ASN A 314 -17.06 8.63 -8.37
CA ASN A 314 -15.82 9.37 -8.13
C ASN A 314 -16.04 10.88 -8.15
N VAL A 315 -16.93 11.37 -9.04
CA VAL A 315 -17.32 12.78 -9.08
C VAL A 315 -18.08 13.16 -7.81
N ASP A 316 -19.07 12.39 -7.40
CA ASP A 316 -19.85 12.62 -6.17
C ASP A 316 -18.94 12.67 -4.92
N GLU A 317 -18.08 11.69 -4.76
CA GLU A 317 -17.11 11.65 -3.66
C GLU A 317 -16.13 12.85 -3.69
N ARG A 318 -15.70 13.27 -4.89
CA ARG A 318 -14.81 14.42 -5.07
C ARG A 318 -15.49 15.73 -4.69
N LEU A 319 -16.74 15.95 -5.14
CA LEU A 319 -17.52 17.12 -4.79
C LEU A 319 -17.73 17.22 -3.27
N ARG A 320 -18.16 16.12 -2.62
CA ARG A 320 -18.32 16.08 -1.16
C ARG A 320 -17.03 16.34 -0.41
N LYS A 321 -15.92 15.81 -0.89
CA LYS A 321 -14.60 16.05 -0.30
C LYS A 321 -14.14 17.51 -0.43
N THR A 322 -14.48 18.15 -1.53
CA THR A 322 -14.03 19.53 -1.82
C THR A 322 -14.92 20.58 -1.16
N TYR A 323 -16.24 20.40 -1.22
CA TYR A 323 -17.21 21.42 -0.78
C TYR A 323 -17.98 21.03 0.48
N GLY A 324 -17.87 19.80 0.95
CA GLY A 324 -18.58 19.26 2.12
C GLY A 324 -19.69 18.28 1.78
N GLU A 325 -20.21 17.58 2.78
CA GLU A 325 -21.21 16.52 2.63
C GLU A 325 -22.55 16.96 2.04
N GLY A 326 -22.85 18.24 2.08
CA GLY A 326 -24.07 18.80 1.46
C GLY A 326 -23.99 18.92 -0.06
N TYR A 327 -22.80 18.77 -0.63
CA TYR A 327 -22.54 18.88 -2.07
C TYR A 327 -22.30 17.48 -2.67
N GLY A 328 -22.85 17.27 -3.86
CA GLY A 328 -22.71 16.00 -4.57
C GLY A 328 -23.43 16.04 -5.89
N LEU A 329 -23.61 14.87 -6.50
CA LEU A 329 -24.40 14.72 -7.70
C LEU A 329 -25.88 14.60 -7.37
N GLU A 330 -26.72 15.34 -8.09
CA GLU A 330 -28.15 15.17 -8.09
C GLU A 330 -28.59 14.61 -9.45
N ILE A 331 -29.45 13.59 -9.42
CA ILE A 331 -29.95 12.93 -10.62
C ILE A 331 -31.46 13.05 -10.63
N ARG A 332 -32.00 13.55 -11.74
CA ARG A 332 -33.44 13.71 -11.98
C ARG A 332 -33.80 13.16 -13.34
N ASP A 333 -35.05 12.78 -13.51
CA ASP A 333 -35.59 12.48 -14.84
C ASP A 333 -35.71 13.76 -15.67
N ASN A 334 -35.42 13.66 -16.97
CA ASN A 334 -35.59 14.74 -17.93
C ASN A 334 -36.98 14.65 -18.58
N GLU A 335 -37.60 15.79 -18.81
CA GLU A 335 -38.89 15.85 -19.54
C GLU A 335 -38.66 16.21 -21.01
N PRO A 336 -39.32 15.53 -21.96
CA PRO A 336 -40.29 14.44 -21.78
C PRO A 336 -39.66 13.07 -21.56
N ARG A 337 -38.34 12.93 -21.66
CA ARG A 337 -37.58 11.67 -21.51
C ARG A 337 -36.10 11.95 -21.30
N GLY A 338 -35.41 11.05 -20.56
CA GLY A 338 -33.96 11.13 -20.36
C GLY A 338 -33.59 11.34 -18.91
N ALA A 339 -32.33 11.70 -18.67
CA ALA A 339 -31.80 12.01 -17.36
C ALA A 339 -31.14 13.39 -17.32
N VAL A 340 -31.24 14.06 -16.18
CA VAL A 340 -30.45 15.25 -15.84
C VAL A 340 -29.54 14.90 -14.69
N VAL A 341 -28.25 15.00 -14.90
CA VAL A 341 -27.22 14.89 -13.86
C VAL A 341 -26.68 16.27 -13.58
N SER A 342 -26.85 16.74 -12.36
CA SER A 342 -26.39 18.06 -11.96
C SER A 342 -25.44 18.00 -10.76
N CYS A 343 -24.55 18.96 -10.69
CA CYS A 343 -23.69 19.19 -9.54
C CYS A 343 -23.65 20.69 -9.20
N VAL A 344 -23.38 20.98 -7.94
CA VAL A 344 -23.29 22.34 -7.42
C VAL A 344 -21.85 22.58 -6.98
N SER A 345 -21.30 23.76 -7.35
CA SER A 345 -20.02 24.26 -6.92
C SER A 345 -20.20 25.63 -6.26
N LEU A 346 -19.34 26.00 -5.33
CA LEU A 346 -19.36 27.32 -4.71
C LEU A 346 -18.64 28.34 -5.61
N LEU A 347 -19.22 29.53 -5.75
CA LEU A 347 -18.60 30.70 -6.43
C LEU A 347 -17.35 31.18 -5.68
N GLU A 348 -17.37 31.10 -4.36
CA GLU A 348 -16.25 31.45 -3.51
C GLU A 348 -15.91 30.23 -2.62
N CYS A 349 -14.72 29.68 -2.74
CA CYS A 349 -14.17 28.77 -1.76
C CYS A 349 -13.82 29.59 -0.51
N GLY A 350 -14.78 29.74 0.41
CA GLY A 350 -14.59 30.47 1.66
C GLY A 350 -13.41 29.90 2.46
N GLY A 351 -12.31 30.65 2.55
CA GLY A 351 -11.24 30.41 3.51
C GLY A 351 -9.94 29.79 3.02
N MET A 352 -9.76 29.51 1.75
CA MET A 352 -8.41 29.23 1.21
C MET A 352 -7.90 30.48 0.49
N GLY A 353 -6.76 31.00 0.99
CA GLY A 353 -6.15 32.25 0.59
C GLY A 353 -6.11 32.47 -0.93
N VAL A 354 -6.18 33.73 -1.28
CA VAL A 354 -6.08 34.27 -2.64
C VAL A 354 -5.02 33.50 -3.42
N TRP A 355 -5.46 32.66 -4.38
CA TRP A 355 -4.55 32.01 -5.31
C TRP A 355 -4.05 33.08 -6.28
N GLU A 356 -2.78 33.47 -6.09
CA GLU A 356 -2.08 34.23 -7.14
C GLU A 356 -2.09 33.38 -8.42
N VAL A 357 -2.86 33.81 -9.39
CA VAL A 357 -2.81 33.26 -10.75
C VAL A 357 -1.43 33.58 -11.31
N GLY A 358 -0.53 32.60 -11.15
CA GLY A 358 0.81 32.63 -11.72
C GLY A 358 0.69 32.79 -13.23
N ARG A 359 1.09 33.97 -13.75
CA ARG A 359 1.23 34.25 -15.18
C ARG A 359 2.13 33.17 -15.81
N TRP A 360 1.53 32.33 -16.60
CA TRP A 360 2.29 31.47 -17.52
C TRP A 360 2.44 32.24 -18.85
N ARG A 361 3.68 32.68 -19.12
CA ARG A 361 4.13 33.04 -20.46
C ARG A 361 4.65 31.80 -21.17
#